data_e80efdd5138ee313e435bb8c320a4c8e
#
_entry.id   e80efdd5138ee313e435bb8c320a4c8e
#
_cell.length_a   1.000
_cell.length_b   1.000
_cell.length_c   1.000
_cell.angle_alpha   90.00
_cell.angle_beta   90.00
_cell.angle_gamma   90.00
#
_symmetry.space_group_name_H-M   'P 1'
#
loop_
_entity.id
_entity.type
_entity.pdbx_description
1 polymer ?
#
loop_
_entity_poly.entity_id
_entity_poly.type
_entity_poly.pdbx_seq_one_letter_code
_entity_poly.pdbx_strand_id
1 'polypeptide(L)'
;MTPTSVHPVVREVTERIAERSSATRREYLERIRAAKRTEPARANMACSNLAHGFAAISGTDRESVKGLVRPGVAIVSAYNDMLSAHKPYAEFPDWIKEAARHEGGVAQFAGGVPAMCDGITQGRDGMELSMFSRDVIAMATGVALSHEMFDSALLLGICDKIVPGLLIGGLTFGHLPITLVPAGPMPSGLPNGEKSRIRQLFAEGKATREELLEAESASYHSPGTCTFYGTANSNQLVVEMMGLHLPGSTFVPPGTPLRRALTEEAARNAVRAAKSEEAPSIGEIIDERAIVNGVVALLATGGSTNHTMHLPAVASAAGIQLTWDDFSDLSSVVPLLGSVYPNGSADINHFTAAGGVQTLVSELLEAGLVHPDVRTVAGDGLERYREQPFLEDGELVWREGPGRSLDTSVLRGVSEPFDTEGGLRVLEGNLGRSVMKVSAVKQQHRSVTAQARIFDDQEQFKAAFQADELNRDVVVVVRNQGPQANGMPELHGLSPGLGVLQDRGHQVALVTDGRMSGASGKIPSAIQVTPEASAGGRLARLRDGDVLRVDGEQGTLEALVPDDELAAREPAAPAALHQFGTGRELFATFRQAVGRADQGASVFPTPEQQTQAQQQSRDEISA
;
A
#
# COMPACT_ATOMS: atom_id res chain seq x y z
N MET A 1 23.68 24.49 -2.95
CA MET A 1 23.60 23.88 -4.28
C MET A 1 22.43 24.50 -5.01
N THR A 2 22.55 24.77 -6.30
CA THR A 2 21.40 25.20 -7.12
C THR A 2 20.39 24.04 -7.11
N PRO A 3 19.09 24.26 -6.85
CA PRO A 3 18.13 23.16 -6.85
C PRO A 3 18.17 22.47 -8.22
N THR A 4 18.38 21.17 -8.22
CA THR A 4 18.34 20.35 -9.43
C THR A 4 16.93 20.43 -10.00
N SER A 5 16.79 20.78 -11.26
CA SER A 5 15.46 20.82 -11.89
C SER A 5 14.85 19.42 -11.90
N VAL A 6 13.56 19.34 -11.63
CA VAL A 6 12.82 18.06 -11.70
C VAL A 6 12.96 17.45 -13.09
N HIS A 7 13.21 16.14 -13.14
CA HIS A 7 13.39 15.36 -14.37
C HIS A 7 12.21 15.59 -15.34
N PRO A 8 12.45 15.79 -16.64
CA PRO A 8 11.39 16.14 -17.60
C PRO A 8 10.19 15.19 -17.58
N VAL A 9 10.42 13.87 -17.56
CA VAL A 9 9.34 12.87 -17.53
C VAL A 9 8.56 12.94 -16.21
N VAL A 10 9.23 13.11 -15.06
CA VAL A 10 8.55 13.24 -13.75
C VAL A 10 7.64 14.47 -13.76
N ARG A 11 8.12 15.59 -14.30
CA ARG A 11 7.34 16.81 -14.43
C ARG A 11 6.14 16.61 -15.37
N GLU A 12 6.37 16.04 -16.56
CA GLU A 12 5.33 15.78 -17.56
C GLU A 12 4.22 14.88 -17.01
N VAL A 13 4.59 13.79 -16.32
CA VAL A 13 3.62 12.89 -15.66
C VAL A 13 2.80 13.65 -14.61
N THR A 14 3.47 14.47 -13.79
CA THR A 14 2.78 15.27 -12.76
C THR A 14 1.81 16.28 -13.38
N GLU A 15 2.23 17.01 -14.43
CA GLU A 15 1.40 17.97 -15.15
C GLU A 15 0.18 17.26 -15.79
N ARG A 16 0.38 16.10 -16.41
CA ARG A 16 -0.68 15.28 -16.99
C ARG A 16 -1.69 14.81 -15.93
N ILE A 17 -1.22 14.36 -14.76
CA ILE A 17 -2.10 14.01 -13.63
C ILE A 17 -2.88 15.24 -13.17
N ALA A 18 -2.24 16.40 -13.03
CA ALA A 18 -2.88 17.64 -12.60
C ALA A 18 -3.94 18.12 -13.61
N GLU A 19 -3.64 18.07 -14.90
CA GLU A 19 -4.58 18.44 -15.97
C GLU A 19 -5.82 17.51 -15.94
N ARG A 20 -5.60 16.20 -15.93
CA ARG A 20 -6.65 15.18 -15.90
C ARG A 20 -7.53 15.31 -14.65
N SER A 21 -6.93 15.67 -13.51
CA SER A 21 -7.60 15.78 -12.21
C SER A 21 -8.22 17.18 -11.97
N SER A 22 -8.00 18.16 -12.83
CA SER A 22 -8.23 19.58 -12.55
C SER A 22 -9.64 19.91 -12.02
N ALA A 23 -10.67 19.27 -12.56
CA ALA A 23 -12.06 19.47 -12.14
C ALA A 23 -12.34 18.84 -10.77
N THR A 24 -12.02 17.55 -10.64
CA THR A 24 -12.29 16.74 -9.42
C THR A 24 -11.42 17.20 -8.25
N ARG A 25 -10.17 17.57 -8.51
CA ARG A 25 -9.26 18.12 -7.50
C ARG A 25 -9.72 19.49 -7.00
N ARG A 26 -10.14 20.36 -7.88
CA ARG A 26 -10.70 21.67 -7.50
C ARG A 26 -11.92 21.52 -6.59
N GLU A 27 -12.87 20.67 -6.95
CA GLU A 27 -14.05 20.39 -6.14
C GLU A 27 -13.68 19.85 -4.74
N TYR A 28 -12.73 18.91 -4.69
CA TYR A 28 -12.21 18.39 -3.43
C TYR A 28 -11.60 19.51 -2.57
N LEU A 29 -10.74 20.35 -3.15
CA LEU A 29 -10.11 21.47 -2.43
C LEU A 29 -11.11 22.53 -1.95
N GLU A 30 -12.14 22.83 -2.74
CA GLU A 30 -13.21 23.72 -2.32
C GLU A 30 -13.97 23.16 -1.12
N ARG A 31 -14.28 21.85 -1.14
CA ARG A 31 -14.96 21.17 -0.03
C ARG A 31 -14.13 21.20 1.26
N ILE A 32 -12.84 20.88 1.21
CA ILE A 32 -12.01 20.91 2.41
C ILE A 32 -11.75 22.32 2.93
N ARG A 33 -11.64 23.33 2.05
CA ARG A 33 -11.53 24.74 2.47
C ARG A 33 -12.81 25.21 3.18
N ALA A 34 -13.97 24.84 2.67
CA ALA A 34 -15.25 25.15 3.31
C ALA A 34 -15.42 24.48 4.68
N ALA A 35 -14.76 23.33 4.90
CA ALA A 35 -14.80 22.63 6.17
C ALA A 35 -13.74 23.11 7.18
N LYS A 36 -12.74 23.89 6.75
CA LYS A 36 -11.67 24.41 7.62
C LYS A 36 -12.25 25.38 8.65
N ARG A 37 -11.85 25.23 9.90
CA ARG A 37 -12.34 26.06 11.04
C ARG A 37 -11.15 26.78 11.67
N THR A 38 -11.42 27.98 12.22
CA THR A 38 -10.45 28.79 12.98
C THR A 38 -10.55 28.57 14.48
N GLU A 39 -11.70 28.05 14.94
CA GLU A 39 -11.94 27.72 16.34
C GLU A 39 -11.97 26.20 16.53
N PRO A 40 -11.68 25.68 17.75
CA PRO A 40 -11.78 24.26 18.03
C PRO A 40 -13.15 23.69 17.62
N ALA A 41 -13.17 22.54 16.98
CA ALA A 41 -14.39 21.91 16.45
C ALA A 41 -15.52 21.84 17.50
N ARG A 42 -15.16 21.57 18.74
CA ARG A 42 -16.08 21.51 19.89
C ARG A 42 -16.78 22.82 20.22
N ALA A 43 -16.20 23.97 19.89
CA ALA A 43 -16.79 25.28 20.22
C ALA A 43 -18.15 25.48 19.54
N ASN A 44 -18.39 24.81 18.40
CA ASN A 44 -19.63 24.93 17.63
C ASN A 44 -20.68 23.85 17.97
N MET A 45 -20.42 22.99 18.96
CA MET A 45 -21.35 21.93 19.34
C MET A 45 -22.39 22.40 20.34
N ALA A 46 -23.60 21.85 20.26
CA ALA A 46 -24.66 22.12 21.25
C ALA A 46 -24.27 21.57 22.64
N CYS A 47 -24.78 22.21 23.72
CA CYS A 47 -24.43 21.83 25.10
C CYS A 47 -24.71 20.36 25.42
N SER A 48 -25.79 19.78 24.89
CA SER A 48 -26.09 18.34 25.06
C SER A 48 -25.05 17.43 24.44
N ASN A 49 -24.57 17.75 23.21
CA ASN A 49 -23.51 17.01 22.53
C ASN A 49 -22.21 17.08 23.32
N LEU A 50 -21.82 18.27 23.77
CA LEU A 50 -20.63 18.48 24.62
C LEU A 50 -20.73 17.70 25.94
N ALA A 51 -21.90 17.69 26.58
CA ALA A 51 -22.10 16.96 27.83
C ALA A 51 -21.85 15.45 27.68
N HIS A 52 -22.30 14.83 26.57
CA HIS A 52 -22.01 13.44 26.24
C HIS A 52 -20.52 13.22 26.02
N GLY A 53 -19.86 14.08 25.23
CA GLY A 53 -18.41 14.00 24.99
C GLY A 53 -17.60 14.17 26.29
N PHE A 54 -17.98 15.11 27.16
CA PHE A 54 -17.30 15.33 28.44
C PHE A 54 -17.50 14.20 29.44
N ALA A 55 -18.63 13.51 29.39
CA ALA A 55 -18.90 12.35 30.26
C ALA A 55 -17.91 11.20 30.02
N ALA A 56 -17.40 11.07 28.79
CA ALA A 56 -16.41 10.05 28.44
C ALA A 56 -14.98 10.40 28.89
N ILE A 57 -14.71 11.63 29.34
CA ILE A 57 -13.39 12.10 29.71
C ILE A 57 -13.27 12.15 31.24
N SER A 58 -12.14 11.70 31.77
CA SER A 58 -11.88 11.67 33.22
C SER A 58 -10.70 12.58 33.61
N GLY A 59 -10.63 12.91 34.90
CA GLY A 59 -9.51 13.64 35.49
C GLY A 59 -9.33 15.06 34.94
N THR A 60 -8.08 15.49 34.86
CA THR A 60 -7.68 16.83 34.43
C THR A 60 -8.05 17.16 32.98
N ASP A 61 -8.13 16.13 32.12
CA ASP A 61 -8.48 16.32 30.71
C ASP A 61 -9.92 16.83 30.55
N ARG A 62 -10.84 16.38 31.42
CA ARG A 62 -12.23 16.84 31.42
C ARG A 62 -12.37 18.35 31.64
N GLU A 63 -11.66 18.90 32.62
CA GLU A 63 -11.65 20.33 32.89
C GLU A 63 -10.97 21.11 31.75
N SER A 64 -9.92 20.57 31.20
CA SER A 64 -9.23 21.17 30.05
C SER A 64 -10.11 21.25 28.80
N VAL A 65 -10.96 20.25 28.55
CA VAL A 65 -11.85 20.22 27.37
C VAL A 65 -13.07 21.14 27.57
N LYS A 66 -13.58 21.31 28.80
CA LYS A 66 -14.69 22.22 29.11
C LYS A 66 -14.37 23.68 28.77
N GLY A 67 -13.11 24.08 28.82
CA GLY A 67 -12.68 25.44 28.46
C GLY A 67 -12.80 25.74 26.95
N LEU A 68 -13.03 24.76 26.11
CA LEU A 68 -13.19 24.85 24.64
C LEU A 68 -12.03 25.54 23.89
N VAL A 69 -10.89 25.75 24.55
CA VAL A 69 -9.72 26.46 23.97
C VAL A 69 -8.57 25.51 23.60
N ARG A 70 -8.54 24.32 24.18
CA ARG A 70 -7.48 23.36 23.89
C ARG A 70 -7.87 22.49 22.71
N PRO A 71 -6.98 22.30 21.72
CA PRO A 71 -7.28 21.45 20.58
C PRO A 71 -7.45 19.99 20.98
N GLY A 72 -8.32 19.30 20.26
CA GLY A 72 -8.55 17.88 20.38
C GLY A 72 -7.83 17.11 19.28
N VAL A 73 -7.12 16.05 19.66
CA VAL A 73 -6.44 15.13 18.75
C VAL A 73 -7.16 13.79 18.73
N ALA A 74 -7.64 13.36 17.58
CA ALA A 74 -8.18 12.01 17.40
C ALA A 74 -7.06 10.99 17.32
N ILE A 75 -7.23 9.85 17.99
CA ILE A 75 -6.41 8.65 17.78
C ILE A 75 -7.30 7.62 17.10
N VAL A 76 -6.99 7.27 15.86
CA VAL A 76 -7.61 6.15 15.14
C VAL A 76 -6.57 5.06 15.00
N SER A 77 -6.82 3.89 15.58
CA SER A 77 -5.80 2.84 15.73
C SER A 77 -6.22 1.52 15.14
N ALA A 78 -5.28 0.89 14.44
CA ALA A 78 -5.39 -0.49 13.96
C ALA A 78 -4.82 -1.49 14.97
N TYR A 79 -4.80 -1.19 16.26
CA TYR A 79 -4.37 -2.14 17.29
C TYR A 79 -5.09 -3.47 17.14
N ASN A 80 -4.33 -4.54 17.25
CA ASN A 80 -4.85 -5.90 17.23
C ASN A 80 -3.91 -6.81 18.03
N ASP A 81 -4.46 -7.57 18.95
CA ASP A 81 -3.69 -8.43 19.85
C ASP A 81 -3.20 -9.73 19.17
N MET A 82 -3.88 -10.12 18.09
CA MET A 82 -3.59 -11.34 17.33
C MET A 82 -2.52 -11.13 16.25
N LEU A 83 -2.28 -9.89 15.79
CA LEU A 83 -1.44 -9.57 14.64
C LEU A 83 -0.12 -8.94 15.06
N SER A 84 1.01 -9.58 14.74
CA SER A 84 2.35 -9.14 15.16
C SER A 84 2.65 -7.68 14.79
N ALA A 85 2.28 -7.23 13.58
CA ALA A 85 2.52 -5.88 13.12
C ALA A 85 1.71 -4.82 13.89
N HIS A 86 0.55 -5.20 14.44
CA HIS A 86 -0.41 -4.30 15.08
C HIS A 86 -0.35 -4.32 16.60
N LYS A 87 0.22 -5.39 17.18
CA LYS A 87 0.39 -5.56 18.62
C LYS A 87 1.09 -4.37 19.30
N PRO A 88 2.12 -3.74 18.72
CA PRO A 88 2.80 -2.60 19.34
C PRO A 88 1.90 -1.41 19.64
N TYR A 89 0.81 -1.22 18.89
CA TYR A 89 -0.11 -0.09 19.10
C TYR A 89 -0.87 -0.12 20.43
N ALA A 90 -0.79 -1.18 21.21
CA ALA A 90 -1.43 -1.27 22.53
C ALA A 90 -1.04 -0.10 23.46
N GLU A 91 0.22 0.32 23.45
CA GLU A 91 0.77 1.32 24.37
C GLU A 91 0.73 2.75 23.80
N PHE A 92 0.64 2.90 22.46
CA PHE A 92 0.73 4.19 21.78
C PHE A 92 -0.33 5.21 22.22
N PRO A 93 -1.61 4.84 22.42
CA PRO A 93 -2.61 5.81 22.85
C PRO A 93 -2.28 6.50 24.17
N ASP A 94 -1.66 5.81 25.13
CA ASP A 94 -1.32 6.39 26.42
C ASP A 94 -0.12 7.35 26.31
N TRP A 95 0.91 7.00 25.52
CA TRP A 95 2.02 7.90 25.21
C TRP A 95 1.55 9.16 24.49
N ILE A 96 0.65 9.01 23.51
CA ILE A 96 0.06 10.12 22.76
C ILE A 96 -0.75 11.05 23.65
N LYS A 97 -1.61 10.51 24.53
CA LYS A 97 -2.40 11.32 25.48
C LYS A 97 -1.52 12.13 26.43
N GLU A 98 -0.45 11.51 26.94
CA GLU A 98 0.50 12.17 27.83
C GLU A 98 1.24 13.31 27.09
N ALA A 99 1.80 13.05 25.93
CA ALA A 99 2.53 14.03 25.13
C ALA A 99 1.60 15.18 24.67
N ALA A 100 0.39 14.89 24.22
CA ALA A 100 -0.59 15.91 23.85
C ALA A 100 -0.97 16.82 25.02
N ARG A 101 -1.10 16.25 26.24
CA ARG A 101 -1.40 17.03 27.44
C ARG A 101 -0.27 18.00 27.79
N HIS A 102 0.97 17.56 27.69
CA HIS A 102 2.15 18.40 27.93
C HIS A 102 2.25 19.53 26.90
N GLU A 103 1.84 19.31 25.65
CA GLU A 103 1.79 20.33 24.60
C GLU A 103 0.55 21.25 24.70
N GLY A 104 -0.33 21.03 25.69
CA GLY A 104 -1.52 21.84 25.93
C GLY A 104 -2.71 21.49 25.01
N GLY A 105 -2.77 20.27 24.50
CA GLY A 105 -3.89 19.65 23.82
C GLY A 105 -4.57 18.56 24.65
N VAL A 106 -5.57 17.89 24.06
CA VAL A 106 -6.22 16.70 24.61
C VAL A 106 -6.38 15.66 23.52
N ALA A 107 -5.77 14.49 23.69
CA ALA A 107 -5.93 13.39 22.75
C ALA A 107 -6.92 12.35 23.28
N GLN A 108 -7.77 11.83 22.39
CA GLN A 108 -8.74 10.80 22.70
C GLN A 108 -8.68 9.66 21.67
N PHE A 109 -8.84 8.44 22.16
CA PHE A 109 -9.03 7.28 21.29
C PHE A 109 -10.43 7.38 20.63
N ALA A 110 -10.45 7.84 19.37
CA ALA A 110 -11.69 8.10 18.63
C ALA A 110 -12.33 6.83 18.09
N GLY A 111 -11.50 5.83 17.75
CA GLY A 111 -11.98 4.55 17.27
C GLY A 111 -10.87 3.58 16.91
N GLY A 112 -11.20 2.28 16.97
CA GLY A 112 -10.40 1.20 16.40
C GLY A 112 -10.86 0.89 14.98
N VAL A 113 -9.93 0.55 14.10
CA VAL A 113 -10.24 -0.03 12.80
C VAL A 113 -9.85 -1.50 12.79
N PRO A 114 -10.59 -2.37 12.06
CA PRO A 114 -10.20 -3.76 11.92
C PRO A 114 -8.86 -3.85 11.19
N ALA A 115 -8.08 -4.87 11.51
CA ALA A 115 -6.88 -5.22 10.76
C ALA A 115 -6.95 -6.67 10.31
N MET A 116 -6.52 -6.95 9.07
CA MET A 116 -6.47 -8.28 8.51
C MET A 116 -5.06 -8.54 7.97
N CYS A 117 -4.40 -9.58 8.50
CA CYS A 117 -3.06 -9.96 8.08
C CYS A 117 -3.14 -11.12 7.08
N ASP A 118 -2.67 -10.89 5.86
CA ASP A 118 -2.63 -11.92 4.82
C ASP A 118 -1.76 -13.11 5.23
N GLY A 119 -0.71 -12.89 6.03
CA GLY A 119 0.09 -13.98 6.58
C GLY A 119 -0.68 -15.01 7.40
N ILE A 120 -1.74 -14.58 8.11
CA ILE A 120 -2.61 -15.47 8.89
C ILE A 120 -3.72 -16.08 8.01
N THR A 121 -4.25 -15.30 7.07
CA THR A 121 -5.40 -15.72 6.26
C THR A 121 -5.02 -16.48 5.00
N GLN A 122 -3.73 -16.60 4.67
CA GLN A 122 -3.27 -17.35 3.50
C GLN A 122 -3.80 -18.79 3.48
N GLY A 123 -4.40 -19.18 2.35
CA GLY A 123 -5.00 -20.49 2.17
C GLY A 123 -6.24 -20.75 3.02
N ARG A 124 -6.85 -19.69 3.58
CA ARG A 124 -8.11 -19.75 4.32
C ARG A 124 -9.17 -18.95 3.56
N ASP A 125 -10.41 -19.36 3.74
CA ASP A 125 -11.58 -18.70 3.12
C ASP A 125 -11.66 -17.20 3.42
N GLY A 126 -11.24 -16.77 4.63
CA GLY A 126 -11.21 -15.38 5.03
C GLY A 126 -10.31 -14.49 4.17
N MET A 127 -9.38 -15.06 3.38
CA MET A 127 -8.53 -14.30 2.47
C MET A 127 -9.34 -13.55 1.40
N GLU A 128 -10.51 -14.04 1.01
CA GLU A 128 -11.40 -13.38 0.05
C GLU A 128 -11.95 -12.04 0.55
N LEU A 129 -11.92 -11.78 1.86
CA LEU A 129 -12.34 -10.52 2.45
C LEU A 129 -11.18 -9.53 2.61
N SER A 130 -9.95 -9.99 2.40
CA SER A 130 -8.74 -9.23 2.73
C SER A 130 -8.66 -7.91 1.96
N MET A 131 -8.88 -7.89 0.65
CA MET A 131 -8.84 -6.67 -0.15
C MET A 131 -9.95 -5.68 0.26
N PHE A 132 -11.15 -6.18 0.51
CA PHE A 132 -12.28 -5.37 0.97
C PHE A 132 -12.07 -4.75 2.35
N SER A 133 -11.23 -5.36 3.20
CA SER A 133 -10.92 -4.80 4.53
C SER A 133 -10.34 -3.39 4.43
N ARG A 134 -9.65 -3.00 3.33
CA ARG A 134 -9.18 -1.64 3.10
C ARG A 134 -10.33 -0.63 3.11
N ASP A 135 -11.40 -0.94 2.39
CA ASP A 135 -12.53 -0.04 2.26
C ASP A 135 -13.38 -0.02 3.55
N VAL A 136 -13.47 -1.14 4.27
CA VAL A 136 -14.05 -1.19 5.63
C VAL A 136 -13.26 -0.31 6.59
N ILE A 137 -11.93 -0.34 6.54
CA ILE A 137 -11.06 0.51 7.36
C ILE A 137 -11.29 2.00 7.05
N ALA A 138 -11.43 2.34 5.77
CA ALA A 138 -11.76 3.69 5.35
C ALA A 138 -13.11 4.16 5.93
N MET A 139 -14.15 3.33 5.84
CA MET A 139 -15.47 3.62 6.44
C MET A 139 -15.38 3.74 7.97
N ALA A 140 -14.66 2.84 8.64
CA ALA A 140 -14.49 2.89 10.09
C ALA A 140 -13.74 4.16 10.54
N THR A 141 -12.71 4.58 9.80
CA THR A 141 -12.01 5.85 10.01
C THR A 141 -12.97 7.03 9.83
N GLY A 142 -13.80 6.99 8.78
CA GLY A 142 -14.84 7.98 8.54
C GLY A 142 -15.82 8.09 9.69
N VAL A 143 -16.31 6.96 10.22
CA VAL A 143 -17.20 6.92 11.38
C VAL A 143 -16.54 7.55 12.62
N ALA A 144 -15.27 7.22 12.89
CA ALA A 144 -14.52 7.77 14.02
C ALA A 144 -14.40 9.30 13.95
N LEU A 145 -14.03 9.85 12.79
CA LEU A 145 -13.80 11.27 12.59
C LEU A 145 -15.10 12.08 12.42
N SER A 146 -16.20 11.48 11.98
CA SER A 146 -17.49 12.15 11.77
C SER A 146 -18.18 12.63 13.05
N HIS A 147 -17.64 12.30 14.23
CA HIS A 147 -18.09 12.90 15.48
C HIS A 147 -17.75 14.42 15.59
N GLU A 148 -16.87 14.92 14.73
CA GLU A 148 -16.46 16.35 14.67
C GLU A 148 -15.98 16.92 16.01
N MET A 149 -15.35 16.08 16.82
CA MET A 149 -14.82 16.42 18.14
C MET A 149 -13.35 16.85 18.11
N PHE A 150 -12.70 16.80 16.95
CA PHE A 150 -11.26 16.86 16.84
C PHE A 150 -10.79 17.93 15.85
N ASP A 151 -9.63 18.49 16.14
CA ASP A 151 -8.98 19.55 15.37
C ASP A 151 -7.78 19.04 14.57
N SER A 152 -7.29 17.84 14.90
CA SER A 152 -6.29 17.07 14.18
C SER A 152 -6.43 15.58 14.47
N ALA A 153 -5.72 14.73 13.73
CA ALA A 153 -5.76 13.28 13.97
C ALA A 153 -4.39 12.61 13.81
N LEU A 154 -4.21 11.53 14.57
CA LEU A 154 -3.14 10.55 14.41
C LEU A 154 -3.73 9.22 13.95
N LEU A 155 -3.26 8.72 12.81
CA LEU A 155 -3.67 7.44 12.26
C LEU A 155 -2.58 6.41 12.54
N LEU A 156 -2.86 5.49 13.46
CA LEU A 156 -1.94 4.43 13.87
C LEU A 156 -2.17 3.22 12.96
N GLY A 157 -1.43 3.15 11.87
CA GLY A 157 -1.61 2.14 10.86
C GLY A 157 -0.31 1.60 10.27
N ILE A 158 -0.32 0.31 10.01
CA ILE A 158 0.78 -0.42 9.40
C ILE A 158 0.20 -1.56 8.57
N CYS A 159 1.00 -2.18 7.71
CA CYS A 159 0.61 -3.33 6.91
C CYS A 159 -0.18 -2.98 5.62
N ASP A 160 -0.60 -4.01 4.88
CA ASP A 160 -1.02 -3.96 3.46
C ASP A 160 -2.23 -3.06 3.20
N LYS A 161 -3.41 -3.44 3.70
CA LYS A 161 -4.68 -2.73 3.46
C LYS A 161 -4.95 -1.62 4.46
N ILE A 162 -4.31 -1.67 5.62
CA ILE A 162 -4.61 -0.78 6.75
C ILE A 162 -4.19 0.66 6.43
N VAL A 163 -2.97 0.84 5.95
CA VAL A 163 -2.44 2.17 5.61
C VAL A 163 -3.28 2.85 4.54
N PRO A 164 -3.52 2.26 3.35
CA PRO A 164 -4.36 2.90 2.35
C PRO A 164 -5.81 3.09 2.82
N GLY A 165 -6.36 2.18 3.63
CA GLY A 165 -7.69 2.35 4.21
C GLY A 165 -7.79 3.56 5.14
N LEU A 166 -6.83 3.74 6.04
CA LEU A 166 -6.72 4.92 6.91
C LEU A 166 -6.54 6.21 6.11
N LEU A 167 -5.70 6.18 5.05
CA LEU A 167 -5.50 7.32 4.16
C LEU A 167 -6.79 7.73 3.44
N ILE A 168 -7.50 6.78 2.83
CA ILE A 168 -8.78 7.04 2.15
C ILE A 168 -9.79 7.65 3.13
N GLY A 169 -9.93 7.06 4.33
CA GLY A 169 -10.80 7.59 5.37
C GLY A 169 -10.38 8.98 5.86
N GLY A 170 -9.09 9.20 6.10
CA GLY A 170 -8.53 10.49 6.51
C GLY A 170 -8.71 11.58 5.45
N LEU A 171 -8.52 11.26 4.17
CA LEU A 171 -8.71 12.20 3.05
C LEU A 171 -10.17 12.64 2.88
N THR A 172 -11.14 11.86 3.35
CA THR A 172 -12.54 12.29 3.42
C THR A 172 -12.70 13.50 4.36
N PHE A 173 -11.87 13.59 5.39
CA PHE A 173 -11.73 14.73 6.32
C PHE A 173 -10.48 15.56 5.98
N GLY A 174 -10.26 15.78 4.70
CA GLY A 174 -9.05 16.39 4.14
C GLY A 174 -8.70 17.80 4.68
N HIS A 175 -9.60 18.45 5.41
CA HIS A 175 -9.38 19.73 6.09
C HIS A 175 -8.59 19.58 7.41
N LEU A 176 -8.48 18.36 7.97
CA LEU A 176 -7.76 18.14 9.22
C LEU A 176 -6.25 17.97 8.97
N PRO A 177 -5.39 18.54 9.80
CA PRO A 177 -4.01 18.09 9.93
C PRO A 177 -3.99 16.64 10.42
N ILE A 178 -3.40 15.73 9.63
CA ILE A 178 -3.33 14.30 9.96
C ILE A 178 -1.90 13.82 9.77
N THR A 179 -1.38 13.10 10.77
CA THR A 179 -0.09 12.41 10.72
C THR A 179 -0.30 10.92 10.87
N LEU A 180 0.35 10.12 10.02
CA LEU A 180 0.41 8.67 10.20
C LEU A 180 1.56 8.30 11.14
N VAL A 181 1.33 7.31 12.00
CA VAL A 181 2.30 6.86 13.00
C VAL A 181 2.58 5.37 12.80
N PRO A 182 3.78 5.00 12.30
CA PRO A 182 4.14 3.62 12.06
C PRO A 182 4.54 2.90 13.35
N ALA A 183 4.33 1.58 13.43
CA ALA A 183 4.83 0.75 14.53
C ALA A 183 6.28 0.27 14.31
N GLY A 184 6.68 0.06 13.06
CA GLY A 184 8.01 -0.39 12.67
C GLY A 184 8.13 -1.90 12.44
N PRO A 185 9.26 -2.34 11.85
CA PRO A 185 9.53 -3.75 11.59
C PRO A 185 10.02 -4.49 12.83
N MET A 186 9.79 -5.82 12.88
CA MET A 186 10.45 -6.68 13.86
C MET A 186 11.95 -6.77 13.57
N PRO A 187 12.80 -7.15 14.55
CA PRO A 187 14.19 -7.45 14.30
C PRO A 187 14.37 -8.57 13.24
N SER A 188 15.53 -8.60 12.58
CA SER A 188 15.86 -9.66 11.62
C SER A 188 15.91 -11.03 12.29
N GLY A 189 15.30 -12.02 11.63
CA GLY A 189 15.29 -13.41 12.05
C GLY A 189 15.92 -14.30 10.99
N LEU A 190 15.37 -15.52 10.78
CA LEU A 190 15.82 -16.41 9.72
C LEU A 190 15.76 -15.69 8.36
N PRO A 191 16.84 -15.71 7.54
CA PRO A 191 16.85 -15.06 6.24
C PRO A 191 15.70 -15.50 5.34
N ASN A 192 15.07 -14.54 4.65
CA ASN A 192 13.89 -14.78 3.81
C ASN A 192 14.15 -15.79 2.69
N GLY A 193 15.37 -15.84 2.14
CA GLY A 193 15.78 -16.83 1.13
C GLY A 193 15.79 -18.26 1.68
N GLU A 194 16.25 -18.44 2.91
CA GLU A 194 16.27 -19.76 3.56
C GLU A 194 14.83 -20.24 3.88
N LYS A 195 14.00 -19.38 4.38
CA LYS A 195 12.56 -19.65 4.56
C LYS A 195 11.90 -20.07 3.24
N SER A 196 12.17 -19.35 2.16
CA SER A 196 11.64 -19.66 0.83
C SER A 196 12.11 -21.04 0.36
N ARG A 197 13.38 -21.39 0.59
CA ARG A 197 13.93 -22.71 0.28
C ARG A 197 13.21 -23.84 1.02
N ILE A 198 12.95 -23.66 2.31
CA ILE A 198 12.24 -24.66 3.12
C ILE A 198 10.78 -24.81 2.64
N ARG A 199 10.11 -23.73 2.25
CA ARG A 199 8.77 -23.79 1.63
C ARG A 199 8.77 -24.60 0.32
N GLN A 200 9.80 -24.46 -0.52
CA GLN A 200 9.93 -25.25 -1.74
C GLN A 200 10.16 -26.73 -1.42
N LEU A 201 11.05 -27.05 -0.47
CA LEU A 201 11.28 -28.44 -0.03
C LEU A 201 10.00 -29.07 0.53
N PHE A 202 9.21 -28.31 1.29
CA PHE A 202 7.94 -28.78 1.79
C PHE A 202 6.94 -29.05 0.65
N ALA A 203 6.87 -28.16 -0.36
CA ALA A 203 6.01 -28.37 -1.53
C ALA A 203 6.40 -29.61 -2.35
N GLU A 204 7.70 -29.97 -2.36
CA GLU A 204 8.21 -31.21 -2.98
C GLU A 204 8.08 -32.45 -2.07
N GLY A 205 7.56 -32.32 -0.84
CA GLY A 205 7.50 -33.42 0.13
C GLY A 205 8.85 -33.83 0.74
N LYS A 206 9.88 -32.96 0.63
CA LYS A 206 11.24 -33.18 1.13
C LYS A 206 11.52 -32.54 2.49
N ALA A 207 10.58 -31.78 3.03
CA ALA A 207 10.62 -31.22 4.38
C ALA A 207 9.32 -31.56 5.12
N THR A 208 9.40 -31.69 6.44
CA THR A 208 8.26 -31.97 7.30
C THR A 208 7.49 -30.68 7.65
N ARG A 209 6.28 -30.83 8.19
CA ARG A 209 5.51 -29.70 8.69
C ARG A 209 6.19 -29.03 9.90
N GLU A 210 6.86 -29.82 10.73
CA GLU A 210 7.60 -29.33 11.90
C GLU A 210 8.78 -28.46 11.48
N GLU A 211 9.58 -28.89 10.49
CA GLU A 211 10.70 -28.12 9.94
C GLU A 211 10.22 -26.81 9.31
N LEU A 212 9.08 -26.86 8.58
CA LEU A 212 8.49 -25.65 8.02
C LEU A 212 8.03 -24.69 9.11
N LEU A 213 7.34 -25.19 10.14
CA LEU A 213 6.84 -24.35 11.26
C LEU A 213 8.00 -23.73 12.03
N GLU A 214 9.09 -24.45 12.25
CA GLU A 214 10.30 -23.93 12.91
C GLU A 214 10.92 -22.77 12.10
N ALA A 215 11.08 -22.94 10.79
CA ALA A 215 11.61 -21.91 9.92
C ALA A 215 10.72 -20.66 9.86
N GLU A 216 9.39 -20.85 9.77
CA GLU A 216 8.43 -19.75 9.81
C GLU A 216 8.49 -19.01 11.15
N SER A 217 8.54 -19.74 12.27
CA SER A 217 8.63 -19.16 13.61
C SER A 217 9.94 -18.42 13.85
N ALA A 218 11.04 -18.89 13.30
CA ALA A 218 12.34 -18.21 13.35
C ALA A 218 12.38 -16.94 12.48
N SER A 219 11.50 -16.83 11.47
CA SER A 219 11.36 -15.63 10.64
C SER A 219 10.39 -14.61 11.23
N TYR A 220 9.34 -15.06 11.94
CA TYR A 220 8.28 -14.22 12.52
C TYR A 220 8.25 -14.40 14.04
N HIS A 221 9.24 -13.83 14.71
CA HIS A 221 9.56 -14.19 16.09
C HIS A 221 9.18 -13.14 17.14
N SER A 222 8.69 -11.96 16.74
CA SER A 222 8.39 -10.86 17.68
C SER A 222 7.34 -9.87 17.13
N PRO A 223 6.79 -8.97 17.95
CA PRO A 223 5.96 -7.87 17.47
C PRO A 223 6.69 -6.97 16.48
N GLY A 224 5.97 -6.50 15.47
CA GLY A 224 6.47 -5.67 14.36
C GLY A 224 6.04 -6.23 13.00
N THR A 225 6.30 -5.49 11.92
CA THR A 225 6.04 -6.00 10.56
C THR A 225 7.03 -7.10 10.19
N CYS A 226 6.64 -7.93 9.23
CA CYS A 226 7.56 -8.84 8.54
C CYS A 226 8.76 -8.06 7.99
N THR A 227 9.94 -8.69 7.96
CA THR A 227 11.18 -8.01 7.55
C THR A 227 11.40 -7.98 6.03
N PHE A 228 10.68 -8.77 5.24
CA PHE A 228 10.76 -8.68 3.79
C PHE A 228 10.11 -7.40 3.25
N TYR A 229 10.54 -6.95 2.06
CA TYR A 229 10.03 -5.74 1.44
C TYR A 229 8.76 -6.02 0.61
N GLY A 230 7.69 -6.41 1.32
CA GLY A 230 6.34 -6.53 0.80
C GLY A 230 5.53 -5.25 0.99
N THR A 231 4.19 -5.36 0.84
CA THR A 231 3.30 -4.20 0.90
C THR A 231 3.33 -3.51 2.26
N ALA A 232 3.53 -4.26 3.36
CA ALA A 232 3.62 -3.68 4.70
C ALA A 232 4.70 -2.61 4.81
N ASN A 233 5.92 -2.91 4.35
CA ASN A 233 7.06 -2.01 4.43
C ASN A 233 7.07 -0.97 3.31
N SER A 234 6.68 -1.33 2.10
CA SER A 234 6.62 -0.36 0.99
C SER A 234 5.51 0.69 1.19
N ASN A 235 4.39 0.35 1.85
CA ASN A 235 3.41 1.35 2.29
C ASN A 235 4.05 2.42 3.17
N GLN A 236 4.83 2.00 4.16
CA GLN A 236 5.45 2.94 5.11
C GLN A 236 6.43 3.88 4.40
N LEU A 237 7.26 3.33 3.48
CA LEU A 237 8.17 4.14 2.69
C LEU A 237 7.42 5.16 1.81
N VAL A 238 6.39 4.71 1.11
CA VAL A 238 5.54 5.56 0.25
C VAL A 238 4.90 6.70 1.07
N VAL A 239 4.38 6.39 2.25
CA VAL A 239 3.76 7.39 3.15
C VAL A 239 4.78 8.42 3.64
N GLU A 240 6.01 8.00 3.97
CA GLU A 240 7.08 8.92 4.35
C GLU A 240 7.48 9.83 3.18
N MET A 241 7.61 9.26 1.97
CA MET A 241 7.90 10.03 0.75
C MET A 241 6.78 10.97 0.32
N MET A 242 5.55 10.68 0.69
CA MET A 242 4.40 11.60 0.52
C MET A 242 4.31 12.66 1.65
N GLY A 243 5.24 12.67 2.60
CA GLY A 243 5.31 13.67 3.65
C GLY A 243 4.34 13.50 4.82
N LEU A 244 3.80 12.30 5.05
CA LEU A 244 2.80 12.04 6.10
C LEU A 244 3.34 11.35 7.36
N HIS A 245 4.61 10.89 7.35
CA HIS A 245 5.35 10.45 8.53
C HIS A 245 6.30 11.54 9.02
N LEU A 246 6.68 11.52 10.30
CA LEU A 246 7.84 12.28 10.74
C LEU A 246 9.11 11.73 10.07
N PRO A 247 10.07 12.59 9.68
CA PRO A 247 11.29 12.17 8.99
C PRO A 247 12.04 11.05 9.73
N GLY A 248 12.35 9.98 9.03
CA GLY A 248 13.10 8.84 9.54
C GLY A 248 12.32 7.93 10.49
N SER A 249 11.03 8.13 10.65
CA SER A 249 10.25 7.33 11.60
C SER A 249 9.83 5.96 11.08
N THR A 250 9.83 5.74 9.77
CA THR A 250 9.22 4.58 9.11
C THR A 250 9.71 3.23 9.63
N PHE A 251 11.01 3.02 9.69
CA PHE A 251 11.59 1.71 10.00
C PHE A 251 12.24 1.61 11.39
N VAL A 252 11.93 2.53 12.30
CA VAL A 252 12.35 2.41 13.69
C VAL A 252 11.59 1.26 14.35
N PRO A 253 12.27 0.24 14.93
CA PRO A 253 11.59 -0.93 15.48
C PRO A 253 10.69 -0.60 16.68
N PRO A 254 9.61 -1.38 16.89
CA PRO A 254 8.78 -1.25 18.09
C PRO A 254 9.55 -1.62 19.37
N GLY A 255 9.07 -1.11 20.52
CA GLY A 255 9.66 -1.39 21.83
C GLY A 255 10.97 -0.64 22.09
N THR A 256 11.46 0.19 21.17
CA THR A 256 12.65 1.02 21.38
C THR A 256 12.30 2.38 21.98
N PRO A 257 13.18 2.97 22.81
CA PRO A 257 12.98 4.33 23.32
C PRO A 257 12.80 5.36 22.21
N LEU A 258 13.52 5.21 21.09
CA LEU A 258 13.38 6.09 19.93
C LEU A 258 11.99 6.01 19.29
N ARG A 259 11.40 4.79 19.18
CA ARG A 259 10.01 4.62 18.68
C ARG A 259 9.01 5.38 19.57
N ARG A 260 9.18 5.26 20.89
CA ARG A 260 8.33 5.99 21.84
C ARG A 260 8.46 7.51 21.66
N ALA A 261 9.68 8.02 21.62
CA ALA A 261 9.94 9.46 21.46
C ALA A 261 9.36 10.02 20.16
N LEU A 262 9.48 9.29 19.04
CA LEU A 262 8.86 9.64 17.75
C LEU A 262 7.33 9.64 17.82
N THR A 263 6.73 8.71 18.54
CA THR A 263 5.27 8.65 18.73
C THR A 263 4.79 9.84 19.57
N GLU A 264 5.49 10.17 20.63
CA GLU A 264 5.22 11.34 21.47
C GLU A 264 5.38 12.65 20.69
N GLU A 265 6.42 12.74 19.83
CA GLU A 265 6.63 13.92 18.99
C GLU A 265 5.53 14.07 17.92
N ALA A 266 5.07 12.97 17.34
CA ALA A 266 3.90 13.00 16.44
C ALA A 266 2.65 13.58 17.14
N ALA A 267 2.46 13.26 18.43
CA ALA A 267 1.37 13.81 19.23
C ALA A 267 1.56 15.30 19.49
N ARG A 268 2.76 15.74 19.85
CA ARG A 268 3.09 17.17 20.03
C ARG A 268 2.88 17.94 18.72
N ASN A 269 3.37 17.37 17.61
CA ASN A 269 3.19 17.96 16.28
C ASN A 269 1.70 18.11 15.90
N ALA A 270 0.87 17.10 16.17
CA ALA A 270 -0.56 17.15 15.91
C ALA A 270 -1.27 18.26 16.72
N VAL A 271 -0.85 18.50 17.98
CA VAL A 271 -1.37 19.59 18.79
C VAL A 271 -0.93 20.94 18.25
N ARG A 272 0.35 21.09 17.85
CA ARG A 272 0.85 22.35 17.24
C ARG A 272 0.15 22.64 15.91
N ALA A 273 -0.02 21.62 15.06
CA ALA A 273 -0.71 21.75 13.79
C ALA A 273 -2.17 22.18 13.95
N ALA A 274 -2.87 21.65 14.96
CA ALA A 274 -4.24 22.04 15.28
C ALA A 274 -4.38 23.49 15.77
N LYS A 275 -3.29 24.12 16.26
CA LYS A 275 -3.25 25.53 16.69
C LYS A 275 -2.80 26.50 15.60
N SER A 276 -2.28 25.99 14.49
CA SER A 276 -1.67 26.79 13.43
C SER A 276 -2.60 26.87 12.21
N GLU A 277 -2.89 28.07 11.75
CA GLU A 277 -3.60 28.28 10.49
C GLU A 277 -2.74 27.95 9.26
N GLU A 278 -1.41 27.96 9.41
CA GLU A 278 -0.42 27.68 8.35
C GLU A 278 -0.13 26.18 8.18
N ALA A 279 -0.41 25.38 9.22
CA ALA A 279 -0.18 23.94 9.14
C ALA A 279 -1.00 23.31 8.02
N PRO A 280 -0.37 22.48 7.17
CA PRO A 280 -1.09 21.84 6.10
C PRO A 280 -2.07 20.78 6.64
N SER A 281 -3.25 20.76 6.05
CA SER A 281 -4.17 19.65 6.19
C SER A 281 -3.72 18.45 5.34
N ILE A 282 -4.21 17.22 5.64
CA ILE A 282 -3.85 16.05 4.84
C ILE A 282 -4.23 16.21 3.37
N GLY A 283 -5.34 16.88 3.07
CA GLY A 283 -5.77 17.14 1.70
C GLY A 283 -4.90 18.15 0.96
N GLU A 284 -4.16 19.00 1.68
CA GLU A 284 -3.16 19.91 1.10
C GLU A 284 -1.78 19.27 0.98
N ILE A 285 -1.44 18.30 1.83
CA ILE A 285 -0.20 17.51 1.72
C ILE A 285 -0.27 16.57 0.52
N ILE A 286 -1.38 15.83 0.40
CA ILE A 286 -1.57 14.88 -0.71
C ILE A 286 -2.04 15.64 -1.95
N ASP A 287 -1.07 16.12 -2.71
CA ASP A 287 -1.23 16.68 -4.04
C ASP A 287 -0.61 15.74 -5.11
N GLU A 288 -0.66 16.13 -6.36
CA GLU A 288 -0.14 15.35 -7.49
C GLU A 288 1.37 15.09 -7.36
N ARG A 289 2.12 16.06 -6.80
CA ARG A 289 3.57 15.97 -6.58
C ARG A 289 3.89 14.96 -5.48
N ALA A 290 3.15 15.00 -4.37
CA ALA A 290 3.30 14.05 -3.27
C ALA A 290 2.97 12.61 -3.73
N ILE A 291 1.91 12.42 -4.51
CA ILE A 291 1.57 11.11 -5.12
C ILE A 291 2.70 10.63 -6.02
N VAL A 292 3.22 11.48 -6.91
CA VAL A 292 4.34 11.12 -7.81
C VAL A 292 5.60 10.77 -7.01
N ASN A 293 5.93 11.52 -5.95
CA ASN A 293 7.05 11.19 -5.06
C ASN A 293 6.89 9.80 -4.43
N GLY A 294 5.67 9.46 -4.00
CA GLY A 294 5.36 8.12 -3.50
C GLY A 294 5.54 7.02 -4.54
N VAL A 295 5.10 7.25 -5.78
CA VAL A 295 5.28 6.31 -6.91
C VAL A 295 6.77 6.15 -7.25
N VAL A 296 7.52 7.24 -7.32
CA VAL A 296 8.98 7.20 -7.57
C VAL A 296 9.70 6.37 -6.51
N ALA A 297 9.40 6.59 -5.23
CA ALA A 297 10.00 5.81 -4.15
C ALA A 297 9.65 4.31 -4.22
N LEU A 298 8.40 3.99 -4.57
CA LEU A 298 7.95 2.61 -4.82
C LEU A 298 8.78 1.95 -5.94
N LEU A 299 8.97 2.64 -7.05
CA LEU A 299 9.70 2.15 -8.22
C LEU A 299 11.20 2.01 -7.94
N ALA A 300 11.81 3.01 -7.30
CA ALA A 300 13.22 3.01 -6.95
C ALA A 300 13.62 1.90 -5.98
N THR A 301 12.68 1.40 -5.20
CA THR A 301 12.92 0.33 -4.23
C THR A 301 12.36 -1.03 -4.63
N GLY A 302 11.71 -1.12 -5.80
CA GLY A 302 11.07 -2.36 -6.25
C GLY A 302 10.01 -2.85 -5.27
N GLY A 303 9.14 -1.94 -4.80
CA GLY A 303 8.10 -2.24 -3.83
C GLY A 303 6.99 -3.16 -4.35
N SER A 304 5.94 -3.30 -3.58
CA SER A 304 4.85 -4.24 -3.88
C SER A 304 3.98 -3.76 -5.05
N THR A 305 3.61 -4.69 -5.92
CA THR A 305 2.60 -4.49 -6.98
C THR A 305 1.21 -4.11 -6.45
N ASN A 306 0.89 -4.38 -5.17
CA ASN A 306 -0.42 -4.00 -4.62
C ASN A 306 -0.64 -2.47 -4.63
N HIS A 307 0.44 -1.68 -4.68
CA HIS A 307 0.34 -0.23 -4.79
C HIS A 307 -0.25 0.26 -6.11
N THR A 308 -0.21 -0.54 -7.18
CA THR A 308 -0.90 -0.19 -8.44
C THR A 308 -2.44 -0.21 -8.31
N MET A 309 -2.96 -0.75 -7.20
CA MET A 309 -4.36 -0.60 -6.80
C MET A 309 -4.53 0.40 -5.65
N HIS A 310 -3.64 0.36 -4.64
CA HIS A 310 -3.82 1.19 -3.44
C HIS A 310 -3.62 2.67 -3.73
N LEU A 311 -2.59 3.05 -4.49
CA LEU A 311 -2.32 4.46 -4.78
C LEU A 311 -3.38 5.11 -5.67
N PRO A 312 -3.92 4.46 -6.73
CA PRO A 312 -5.09 5.00 -7.44
C PRO A 312 -6.31 5.22 -6.54
N ALA A 313 -6.59 4.30 -5.59
CA ALA A 313 -7.70 4.47 -4.65
C ALA A 313 -7.45 5.62 -3.65
N VAL A 314 -6.23 5.78 -3.15
CA VAL A 314 -5.84 6.90 -2.26
C VAL A 314 -5.90 8.23 -3.02
N ALA A 315 -5.33 8.29 -4.23
CA ALA A 315 -5.39 9.47 -5.09
C ALA A 315 -6.84 9.89 -5.38
N SER A 316 -7.69 8.91 -5.71
CA SER A 316 -9.14 9.12 -5.93
C SER A 316 -9.82 9.79 -4.73
N ALA A 317 -9.49 9.39 -3.51
CA ALA A 317 -10.05 10.00 -2.29
C ALA A 317 -9.64 11.48 -2.12
N ALA A 318 -8.55 11.91 -2.74
CA ALA A 318 -8.08 13.29 -2.80
C ALA A 318 -8.55 14.04 -4.07
N GLY A 319 -9.41 13.44 -4.90
CA GLY A 319 -9.86 14.01 -6.18
C GLY A 319 -8.83 13.93 -7.29
N ILE A 320 -7.79 13.10 -7.15
CA ILE A 320 -6.67 12.94 -8.09
C ILE A 320 -6.86 11.64 -8.88
N GLN A 321 -6.61 11.69 -10.19
CA GLN A 321 -6.73 10.56 -11.10
C GLN A 321 -5.34 10.02 -11.45
N LEU A 322 -4.91 8.96 -10.78
CA LEU A 322 -3.66 8.25 -11.04
C LEU A 322 -3.96 6.98 -11.84
N THR A 323 -3.23 6.76 -12.94
CA THR A 323 -3.41 5.61 -13.84
C THR A 323 -2.16 4.74 -13.92
N TRP A 324 -2.29 3.52 -14.43
CA TRP A 324 -1.14 2.64 -14.66
C TRP A 324 -0.14 3.18 -15.69
N ASP A 325 -0.59 4.02 -16.62
CA ASP A 325 0.32 4.68 -17.59
C ASP A 325 1.30 5.61 -16.87
N ASP A 326 0.84 6.30 -15.81
CA ASP A 326 1.69 7.16 -15.00
C ASP A 326 2.79 6.34 -14.28
N PHE A 327 2.47 5.15 -13.78
CA PHE A 327 3.47 4.23 -13.23
C PHE A 327 4.45 3.73 -14.29
N SER A 328 3.95 3.40 -15.49
CA SER A 328 4.77 2.91 -16.59
C SER A 328 5.79 3.95 -17.05
N ASP A 329 5.34 5.19 -17.25
CA ASP A 329 6.22 6.28 -17.69
C ASP A 329 7.28 6.61 -16.63
N LEU A 330 6.89 6.71 -15.36
CA LEU A 330 7.83 6.92 -14.26
C LEU A 330 8.83 5.75 -14.15
N SER A 331 8.37 4.49 -14.33
CA SER A 331 9.23 3.31 -14.27
C SER A 331 10.33 3.32 -15.33
N SER A 332 10.10 3.97 -16.47
CA SER A 332 11.09 4.07 -17.55
C SER A 332 12.31 4.96 -17.22
N VAL A 333 12.19 5.85 -16.22
CA VAL A 333 13.23 6.83 -15.86
C VAL A 333 13.70 6.74 -14.42
N VAL A 334 12.97 6.04 -13.56
CA VAL A 334 13.33 5.84 -12.16
C VAL A 334 14.13 4.55 -12.02
N PRO A 335 15.43 4.63 -11.68
CA PRO A 335 16.26 3.44 -11.54
C PRO A 335 15.94 2.64 -10.27
N LEU A 336 16.21 1.34 -10.28
CA LEU A 336 16.11 0.48 -9.12
C LEU A 336 17.32 0.66 -8.20
N LEU A 337 17.12 1.22 -7.02
CA LEU A 337 18.15 1.53 -6.04
C LEU A 337 18.20 0.56 -4.87
N GLY A 338 17.08 -0.12 -4.56
CA GLY A 338 16.95 -1.04 -3.44
C GLY A 338 17.02 -2.51 -3.83
N SER A 339 17.84 -3.30 -3.13
CA SER A 339 17.97 -4.76 -3.30
C SER A 339 17.57 -5.49 -2.02
N VAL A 340 16.30 -5.34 -1.63
CA VAL A 340 15.69 -5.96 -0.45
C VAL A 340 14.77 -7.10 -0.88
N TYR A 341 14.72 -8.22 -0.14
CA TYR A 341 13.91 -9.39 -0.52
C TYR A 341 12.44 -9.00 -0.82
N PRO A 342 11.89 -9.37 -1.99
CA PRO A 342 12.32 -10.40 -2.94
C PRO A 342 13.29 -9.95 -4.05
N ASN A 343 13.63 -8.66 -4.16
CA ASN A 343 14.56 -8.17 -5.20
C ASN A 343 16.02 -8.55 -4.92
N GLY A 344 16.37 -8.78 -3.64
CA GLY A 344 17.69 -9.20 -3.17
C GLY A 344 17.59 -10.14 -1.98
N SER A 345 18.69 -10.35 -1.27
CA SER A 345 18.74 -11.23 -0.09
C SER A 345 18.56 -10.48 1.24
N ALA A 346 18.80 -9.17 1.27
CA ALA A 346 18.67 -8.33 2.44
C ALA A 346 17.22 -8.20 2.92
N ASP A 347 17.02 -7.84 4.17
CA ASP A 347 15.73 -7.44 4.72
C ASP A 347 15.66 -5.93 4.97
N ILE A 348 14.52 -5.44 5.50
CA ILE A 348 14.29 -4.00 5.70
C ILE A 348 15.20 -3.38 6.78
N ASN A 349 15.67 -4.18 7.75
CA ASN A 349 16.61 -3.69 8.76
C ASN A 349 17.99 -3.49 8.14
N HIS A 350 18.41 -4.34 7.20
CA HIS A 350 19.62 -4.13 6.40
C HIS A 350 19.51 -2.90 5.51
N PHE A 351 18.33 -2.65 4.91
CA PHE A 351 18.08 -1.42 4.16
C PHE A 351 18.25 -0.18 5.04
N THR A 352 17.70 -0.21 6.25
CA THR A 352 17.85 0.88 7.22
C THR A 352 19.32 1.08 7.60
N ALA A 353 20.05 -0.01 7.85
CA ALA A 353 21.47 0.04 8.17
C ALA A 353 22.35 0.53 7.00
N ALA A 354 21.91 0.29 5.75
CA ALA A 354 22.58 0.79 4.53
C ALA A 354 22.37 2.30 4.30
N GLY A 355 21.61 2.99 5.16
CA GLY A 355 21.31 4.42 5.07
C GLY A 355 19.82 4.74 4.91
N GLY A 356 18.99 3.73 4.63
CA GLY A 356 17.53 3.79 4.72
C GLY A 356 16.87 4.83 3.83
N VAL A 357 15.76 5.35 4.33
CA VAL A 357 14.93 6.35 3.64
C VAL A 357 15.71 7.64 3.37
N GLN A 358 16.57 8.06 4.29
CA GLN A 358 17.33 9.32 4.20
C GLN A 358 18.30 9.32 3.03
N THR A 359 19.02 8.22 2.84
CA THR A 359 19.89 8.05 1.67
C THR A 359 19.08 7.99 0.38
N LEU A 360 17.96 7.26 0.37
CA LEU A 360 17.06 7.22 -0.80
C LEU A 360 16.55 8.61 -1.17
N VAL A 361 16.07 9.39 -0.18
CA VAL A 361 15.61 10.78 -0.39
C VAL A 361 16.72 11.64 -0.95
N SER A 362 17.94 11.55 -0.41
CA SER A 362 19.10 12.30 -0.88
C SER A 362 19.41 12.00 -2.35
N GLU A 363 19.50 10.73 -2.71
CA GLU A 363 19.78 10.28 -4.08
C GLU A 363 18.70 10.75 -5.08
N LEU A 364 17.43 10.61 -4.71
CA LEU A 364 16.30 11.00 -5.57
C LEU A 364 16.20 12.53 -5.75
N LEU A 365 16.44 13.31 -4.68
CA LEU A 365 16.48 14.78 -4.74
C LEU A 365 17.64 15.28 -5.60
N GLU A 366 18.83 14.73 -5.40
CA GLU A 366 20.02 15.13 -6.15
C GLU A 366 19.90 14.80 -7.65
N ALA A 367 19.22 13.70 -7.98
CA ALA A 367 18.92 13.32 -9.36
C ALA A 367 17.72 14.07 -9.98
N GLY A 368 16.97 14.85 -9.20
CA GLY A 368 15.76 15.53 -9.64
C GLY A 368 14.60 14.58 -9.96
N LEU A 369 14.59 13.38 -9.38
CA LEU A 369 13.56 12.36 -9.63
C LEU A 369 12.33 12.53 -8.75
N VAL A 370 12.36 13.46 -7.79
CA VAL A 370 11.22 13.81 -6.93
C VAL A 370 11.00 15.31 -6.88
N HIS A 371 9.80 15.73 -6.54
CA HIS A 371 9.46 17.12 -6.29
C HIS A 371 9.96 17.54 -4.91
N PRO A 372 10.88 18.51 -4.80
CA PRO A 372 11.42 18.94 -3.51
C PRO A 372 10.45 19.83 -2.71
N ASP A 373 9.54 20.53 -3.39
CA ASP A 373 8.71 21.63 -2.88
C ASP A 373 7.31 21.19 -2.45
N VAL A 374 7.16 19.97 -1.91
CA VAL A 374 5.90 19.44 -1.39
C VAL A 374 5.67 19.91 0.05
N ARG A 375 4.39 19.98 0.47
CA ARG A 375 4.02 20.19 1.87
C ARG A 375 4.12 18.88 2.64
N THR A 376 4.52 18.93 3.90
CA THR A 376 4.65 17.74 4.75
C THR A 376 4.22 18.00 6.19
N VAL A 377 4.05 16.95 6.97
CA VAL A 377 3.78 17.06 8.42
C VAL A 377 4.96 17.64 9.20
N ALA A 378 6.15 17.67 8.59
CA ALA A 378 7.37 18.23 9.19
C ALA A 378 7.70 19.65 8.71
N GLY A 379 6.82 20.26 7.91
CA GLY A 379 6.99 21.57 7.26
C GLY A 379 7.07 21.44 5.74
N ASP A 380 7.43 22.55 5.06
CA ASP A 380 7.51 22.58 3.61
C ASP A 380 8.84 21.98 3.12
N GLY A 381 8.76 21.17 2.07
CA GLY A 381 9.88 20.56 1.38
C GLY A 381 10.34 19.21 1.96
N LEU A 382 11.06 18.43 1.10
CA LEU A 382 11.59 17.12 1.45
C LEU A 382 13.00 17.18 2.08
N GLU A 383 13.65 18.34 2.20
CA GLU A 383 15.01 18.43 2.72
C GLU A 383 15.15 17.85 4.14
N ARG A 384 14.16 18.04 4.98
CA ARG A 384 14.14 17.46 6.34
C ARG A 384 14.08 15.93 6.36
N TYR A 385 13.63 15.30 5.27
CA TYR A 385 13.59 13.84 5.14
C TYR A 385 14.97 13.22 4.81
N ARG A 386 16.00 14.06 4.65
CA ARG A 386 17.41 13.63 4.61
C ARG A 386 18.00 13.44 6.02
N GLU A 387 17.30 13.89 7.07
CA GLU A 387 17.72 13.80 8.46
C GLU A 387 17.27 12.47 9.10
N GLN A 388 18.08 11.98 10.02
CA GLN A 388 17.79 10.81 10.86
C GLN A 388 17.46 11.22 12.29
N PRO A 389 16.45 10.59 12.93
CA PRO A 389 16.14 10.82 14.33
C PRO A 389 17.09 10.02 15.25
N PHE A 390 17.50 10.67 16.34
CA PHE A 390 18.31 10.09 17.41
C PHE A 390 17.77 10.49 18.78
N LEU A 391 18.13 9.71 19.82
CA LEU A 391 17.96 10.12 21.21
C LEU A 391 19.30 10.55 21.78
N GLU A 392 19.39 11.78 22.25
CA GLU A 392 20.55 12.34 22.95
C GLU A 392 20.11 12.82 24.31
N ASP A 393 20.71 12.24 25.35
CA ASP A 393 20.35 12.52 26.74
C ASP A 393 18.84 12.40 27.05
N GLY A 394 18.15 11.53 26.26
CA GLY A 394 16.71 11.30 26.36
C GLY A 394 15.85 12.24 25.52
N GLU A 395 16.43 13.21 24.82
CA GLU A 395 15.72 14.12 23.93
C GLU A 395 15.81 13.66 22.47
N LEU A 396 14.72 13.84 21.74
CA LEU A 396 14.65 13.52 20.31
C LEU A 396 15.26 14.66 19.49
N VAL A 397 16.30 14.32 18.74
CA VAL A 397 16.98 15.24 17.83
C VAL A 397 17.07 14.65 16.43
N TRP A 398 17.15 15.52 15.40
CA TRP A 398 17.41 15.13 14.02
C TRP A 398 18.78 15.60 13.59
N ARG A 399 19.50 14.73 12.90
CA ARG A 399 20.82 15.01 12.32
C ARG A 399 20.83 14.60 10.87
N GLU A 400 21.69 15.22 10.08
CA GLU A 400 21.92 14.85 8.69
C GLU A 400 22.21 13.34 8.59
N GLY A 401 21.51 12.67 7.69
CA GLY A 401 21.71 11.27 7.39
C GLY A 401 23.00 11.01 6.63
N PRO A 402 23.34 9.75 6.33
CA PRO A 402 24.64 9.40 5.71
C PRO A 402 24.83 9.98 4.31
N GLY A 403 23.80 10.52 3.65
CA GLY A 403 23.87 11.14 2.32
C GLY A 403 24.24 10.18 1.18
N ARG A 404 24.91 9.08 1.49
CA ARG A 404 25.30 7.99 0.57
C ARG A 404 25.06 6.64 1.23
N SER A 405 24.90 5.61 0.39
CA SER A 405 24.77 4.25 0.90
C SER A 405 25.99 3.80 1.70
N LEU A 406 25.72 3.17 2.83
CA LEU A 406 26.72 2.50 3.68
C LEU A 406 26.94 1.03 3.28
N ASP A 407 26.03 0.47 2.45
CA ASP A 407 26.14 -0.89 1.89
C ASP A 407 25.53 -0.94 0.48
N THR A 408 26.38 -0.86 -0.54
CA THR A 408 25.98 -0.85 -1.94
C THR A 408 25.47 -2.21 -2.45
N SER A 409 25.55 -3.27 -1.66
CA SER A 409 24.88 -4.54 -1.98
C SER A 409 23.37 -4.51 -1.68
N VAL A 410 22.93 -3.55 -0.86
CA VAL A 410 21.53 -3.40 -0.39
C VAL A 410 20.87 -2.15 -0.94
N LEU A 411 21.57 -1.02 -0.94
CA LEU A 411 21.10 0.27 -1.43
C LEU A 411 22.19 0.90 -2.29
N ARG A 412 21.85 1.36 -3.50
CA ARG A 412 22.77 2.01 -4.44
C ARG A 412 22.33 3.43 -4.74
N GLY A 413 23.28 4.24 -5.21
CA GLY A 413 23.01 5.55 -5.76
C GLY A 413 22.49 5.50 -7.21
N VAL A 414 21.91 6.60 -7.66
CA VAL A 414 21.38 6.75 -9.03
C VAL A 414 22.47 6.58 -10.10
N SER A 415 23.73 6.87 -9.77
CA SER A 415 24.87 6.72 -10.71
C SER A 415 25.24 5.26 -11.01
N GLU A 416 24.91 4.32 -10.10
CA GLU A 416 25.22 2.89 -10.24
C GLU A 416 24.07 2.03 -9.72
N PRO A 417 22.86 2.10 -10.30
CA PRO A 417 21.68 1.39 -9.82
C PRO A 417 21.79 -0.13 -10.02
N PHE A 418 20.88 -0.90 -9.41
CA PHE A 418 20.75 -2.33 -9.70
C PHE A 418 20.12 -2.59 -11.07
N ASP A 419 19.20 -1.71 -11.49
CA ASP A 419 18.61 -1.68 -12.84
C ASP A 419 18.39 -0.21 -13.23
N THR A 420 18.48 0.11 -14.50
CA THR A 420 18.27 1.48 -15.00
C THR A 420 16.78 1.86 -15.06
N GLU A 421 15.89 0.88 -14.94
CA GLU A 421 14.44 1.06 -14.94
C GLU A 421 13.84 0.62 -13.59
N GLY A 422 12.64 1.11 -13.30
CA GLY A 422 11.92 0.82 -12.06
C GLY A 422 11.44 -0.63 -11.96
N GLY A 423 10.97 -0.99 -10.76
CA GLY A 423 10.63 -2.38 -10.42
C GLY A 423 9.34 -2.93 -11.02
N LEU A 424 8.53 -2.10 -11.69
CA LEU A 424 7.22 -2.47 -12.21
C LEU A 424 7.13 -2.26 -13.72
N ARG A 425 6.40 -3.15 -14.40
CA ARG A 425 6.05 -3.03 -15.82
C ARG A 425 4.55 -3.23 -16.00
N VAL A 426 3.91 -2.37 -16.77
CA VAL A 426 2.56 -2.60 -17.28
C VAL A 426 2.68 -3.46 -18.54
N LEU A 427 1.88 -4.52 -18.61
CA LEU A 427 1.79 -5.40 -19.78
C LEU A 427 0.45 -5.16 -20.46
N GLU A 428 0.46 -5.14 -21.79
CA GLU A 428 -0.73 -4.93 -22.62
C GLU A 428 -0.78 -5.94 -23.77
N GLY A 429 -1.99 -6.25 -24.21
CA GLY A 429 -2.21 -7.14 -25.35
C GLY A 429 -3.66 -7.58 -25.47
N ASN A 430 -3.87 -8.63 -26.28
CA ASN A 430 -5.22 -9.10 -26.54
C ASN A 430 -5.90 -9.78 -25.34
N LEU A 431 -5.18 -10.04 -24.24
CA LEU A 431 -5.77 -10.50 -22.98
C LEU A 431 -6.20 -9.36 -22.04
N GLY A 432 -5.84 -8.11 -22.36
CA GLY A 432 -6.11 -6.94 -21.55
C GLY A 432 -4.83 -6.29 -21.01
N ARG A 433 -4.96 -5.56 -19.91
CA ARG A 433 -3.85 -4.90 -19.22
C ARG A 433 -3.54 -5.64 -17.92
N SER A 434 -2.28 -5.62 -17.52
CA SER A 434 -1.82 -6.24 -16.26
C SER A 434 -0.57 -5.54 -15.74
N VAL A 435 -0.14 -5.88 -14.54
CA VAL A 435 1.14 -5.42 -13.98
C VAL A 435 2.06 -6.60 -13.69
N MET A 436 3.36 -6.36 -13.82
CA MET A 436 4.40 -7.33 -13.52
C MET A 436 5.50 -6.68 -12.69
N LYS A 437 5.96 -7.37 -11.64
CA LYS A 437 7.15 -6.99 -10.89
C LYS A 437 8.38 -7.53 -11.61
N VAL A 438 9.07 -6.68 -12.35
CA VAL A 438 10.26 -7.08 -13.14
C VAL A 438 11.54 -7.09 -12.30
N SER A 439 11.63 -6.26 -11.25
CA SER A 439 12.83 -6.11 -10.42
C SER A 439 13.29 -7.39 -9.72
N ALA A 440 12.37 -8.29 -9.41
CA ALA A 440 12.69 -9.55 -8.73
C ALA A 440 12.78 -10.76 -9.67
N VAL A 441 12.54 -10.56 -10.97
CA VAL A 441 12.64 -11.59 -12.01
C VAL A 441 13.99 -11.46 -12.71
N LYS A 442 14.78 -12.54 -12.70
CA LYS A 442 16.04 -12.59 -13.45
C LYS A 442 15.77 -12.34 -14.93
N GLN A 443 16.63 -11.58 -15.61
CA GLN A 443 16.45 -11.16 -17.00
C GLN A 443 16.11 -12.32 -17.94
N GLN A 444 16.80 -13.45 -17.81
CA GLN A 444 16.56 -14.67 -18.61
C GLN A 444 15.16 -15.28 -18.47
N HIS A 445 14.39 -14.88 -17.46
CA HIS A 445 13.04 -15.38 -17.19
C HIS A 445 11.96 -14.33 -17.45
N ARG A 446 12.31 -13.09 -17.83
CA ARG A 446 11.34 -12.00 -18.02
C ARG A 446 10.42 -12.19 -19.23
N SER A 447 10.78 -13.04 -20.19
CA SER A 447 9.96 -13.37 -21.37
C SER A 447 9.71 -14.87 -21.43
N VAL A 448 8.45 -15.28 -21.43
CA VAL A 448 8.01 -16.68 -21.52
C VAL A 448 6.94 -16.82 -22.58
N THR A 449 7.13 -17.79 -23.49
CA THR A 449 6.11 -18.20 -24.46
C THR A 449 5.91 -19.70 -24.34
N ALA A 450 4.76 -20.13 -23.82
CA ALA A 450 4.47 -21.55 -23.60
C ALA A 450 2.96 -21.84 -23.63
N GLN A 451 2.60 -23.11 -23.64
CA GLN A 451 1.22 -23.54 -23.55
C GLN A 451 0.61 -23.21 -22.18
N ALA A 452 -0.63 -22.73 -22.20
CA ALA A 452 -1.40 -22.48 -21.01
C ALA A 452 -1.91 -23.76 -20.34
N ARG A 453 -1.91 -23.76 -19.01
CA ARG A 453 -2.69 -24.65 -18.16
C ARG A 453 -3.55 -23.81 -17.24
N ILE A 454 -4.87 -24.01 -17.30
CA ILE A 454 -5.85 -23.12 -16.70
C ILE A 454 -6.43 -23.73 -15.44
N PHE A 455 -6.53 -22.91 -14.41
CA PHE A 455 -7.11 -23.25 -13.12
C PHE A 455 -8.10 -22.14 -12.67
N ASP A 456 -9.08 -22.50 -11.89
CA ASP A 456 -10.01 -21.57 -11.29
C ASP A 456 -9.65 -21.23 -9.83
N ASP A 457 -8.73 -22.00 -9.21
CA ASP A 457 -8.21 -21.75 -7.87
C ASP A 457 -6.81 -22.32 -7.65
N GLN A 458 -6.21 -21.98 -6.49
CA GLN A 458 -4.87 -22.43 -6.10
C GLN A 458 -4.78 -23.93 -5.77
N GLU A 459 -5.86 -24.54 -5.31
CA GLU A 459 -5.88 -25.95 -4.90
C GLU A 459 -5.82 -26.87 -6.13
N GLN A 460 -6.50 -26.50 -7.22
CA GLN A 460 -6.39 -27.19 -8.51
C GLN A 460 -4.95 -27.17 -9.03
N PHE A 461 -4.27 -26.00 -8.95
CA PHE A 461 -2.86 -25.90 -9.31
C PHE A 461 -1.98 -26.82 -8.44
N LYS A 462 -2.17 -26.80 -7.11
CA LYS A 462 -1.39 -27.64 -6.19
C LYS A 462 -1.58 -29.13 -6.50
N ALA A 463 -2.81 -29.56 -6.77
CA ALA A 463 -3.11 -30.94 -7.13
C ALA A 463 -2.40 -31.35 -8.45
N ALA A 464 -2.44 -30.51 -9.49
CA ALA A 464 -1.76 -30.75 -10.75
C ALA A 464 -0.22 -30.77 -10.59
N PHE A 465 0.32 -29.87 -9.74
CA PHE A 465 1.75 -29.87 -9.41
C PHE A 465 2.18 -31.16 -8.71
N GLN A 466 1.41 -31.62 -7.71
CA GLN A 466 1.68 -32.87 -6.98
C GLN A 466 1.56 -34.11 -7.87
N ALA A 467 0.66 -34.06 -8.86
CA ALA A 467 0.51 -35.13 -9.88
C ALA A 467 1.59 -35.09 -10.97
N ASP A 468 2.56 -34.17 -10.89
CA ASP A 468 3.65 -33.94 -11.89
C ASP A 468 3.13 -33.59 -13.32
N GLU A 469 1.89 -33.07 -13.43
CA GLU A 469 1.30 -32.68 -14.72
C GLU A 469 1.95 -31.42 -15.31
N LEU A 470 2.65 -30.64 -14.50
CA LEU A 470 3.21 -29.32 -14.84
C LEU A 470 4.72 -29.35 -15.12
N ASN A 471 5.35 -30.52 -15.17
CA ASN A 471 6.80 -30.70 -15.34
C ASN A 471 7.23 -30.43 -16.80
N ARG A 472 7.01 -29.20 -17.27
CA ARG A 472 7.29 -28.72 -18.64
C ARG A 472 7.29 -27.21 -18.68
N ASP A 473 7.64 -26.62 -19.81
CA ASP A 473 7.39 -25.20 -20.07
C ASP A 473 5.89 -24.94 -20.05
N VAL A 474 5.46 -23.94 -19.24
CA VAL A 474 4.03 -23.69 -19.01
C VAL A 474 3.75 -22.25 -18.61
N VAL A 475 2.68 -21.68 -19.14
CA VAL A 475 2.04 -20.50 -18.59
C VAL A 475 0.85 -20.95 -17.74
N VAL A 476 0.98 -20.83 -16.43
CA VAL A 476 -0.10 -21.13 -15.49
C VAL A 476 -1.09 -19.96 -15.50
N VAL A 477 -2.35 -20.25 -15.79
CA VAL A 477 -3.42 -19.27 -15.75
C VAL A 477 -4.33 -19.60 -14.57
N VAL A 478 -4.52 -18.62 -13.65
CA VAL A 478 -5.49 -18.74 -12.55
C VAL A 478 -6.48 -17.61 -12.71
N ARG A 479 -7.70 -17.93 -13.12
CA ARG A 479 -8.76 -16.95 -13.42
C ARG A 479 -9.83 -16.91 -12.35
N ASN A 480 -10.76 -15.94 -12.46
CA ASN A 480 -11.84 -15.72 -11.50
C ASN A 480 -11.32 -15.39 -10.08
N GLN A 481 -10.17 -14.71 -10.02
CA GLN A 481 -9.53 -14.27 -8.79
C GLN A 481 -9.54 -12.74 -8.64
N GLY A 482 -10.28 -12.06 -9.50
CA GLY A 482 -10.40 -10.60 -9.50
C GLY A 482 -11.31 -10.05 -8.39
N PRO A 483 -11.40 -8.71 -8.29
CA PRO A 483 -12.16 -8.05 -7.22
C PRO A 483 -13.65 -8.45 -7.19
N GLN A 484 -14.30 -8.50 -8.35
CA GLN A 484 -15.73 -8.84 -8.46
C GLN A 484 -15.97 -10.35 -8.29
N ALA A 485 -15.05 -11.17 -8.79
CA ALA A 485 -15.18 -12.62 -8.75
C ALA A 485 -15.18 -13.13 -7.31
N ASN A 486 -14.14 -12.84 -6.52
CA ASN A 486 -14.02 -13.36 -5.17
C ASN A 486 -13.24 -12.44 -4.19
N GLY A 487 -13.24 -11.13 -4.42
CA GLY A 487 -12.57 -10.17 -3.54
C GLY A 487 -11.05 -10.14 -3.66
N MET A 488 -10.49 -10.70 -4.73
CA MET A 488 -9.06 -10.64 -5.08
C MET A 488 -8.13 -11.19 -3.98
N PRO A 489 -8.27 -12.47 -3.59
CA PRO A 489 -7.42 -13.09 -2.57
C PRO A 489 -5.96 -13.10 -3.02
N GLU A 490 -5.04 -13.10 -2.06
CA GLU A 490 -3.62 -13.22 -2.33
C GLU A 490 -3.25 -14.66 -2.71
N LEU A 491 -2.73 -14.87 -3.92
CA LEU A 491 -2.45 -16.19 -4.48
C LEU A 491 -1.06 -16.74 -4.09
N HIS A 492 -0.71 -16.65 -2.82
CA HIS A 492 0.61 -17.03 -2.30
C HIS A 492 0.94 -18.52 -2.48
N GLY A 493 -0.08 -19.38 -2.43
CA GLY A 493 0.10 -20.84 -2.55
C GLY A 493 0.68 -21.33 -3.88
N LEU A 494 0.69 -20.47 -4.92
CA LEU A 494 1.27 -20.78 -6.23
C LEU A 494 2.80 -20.70 -6.23
N SER A 495 3.38 -19.76 -5.48
CA SER A 495 4.80 -19.40 -5.56
C SER A 495 5.77 -20.56 -5.33
N PRO A 496 5.59 -21.46 -4.33
CA PRO A 496 6.54 -22.56 -4.12
C PRO A 496 6.58 -23.53 -5.31
N GLY A 497 5.42 -23.98 -5.81
CA GLY A 497 5.34 -24.90 -6.94
C GLY A 497 5.91 -24.32 -8.23
N LEU A 498 5.54 -23.07 -8.56
CA LEU A 498 6.09 -22.35 -9.72
C LEU A 498 7.61 -22.18 -9.60
N GLY A 499 8.10 -21.88 -8.39
CA GLY A 499 9.54 -21.78 -8.12
C GLY A 499 10.29 -23.08 -8.35
N VAL A 500 9.74 -24.21 -7.94
CA VAL A 500 10.31 -25.56 -8.18
C VAL A 500 10.37 -25.88 -9.68
N LEU A 501 9.32 -25.58 -10.44
CA LEU A 501 9.31 -25.80 -11.89
C LEU A 501 10.40 -24.97 -12.59
N GLN A 502 10.54 -23.70 -12.24
CA GLN A 502 11.60 -22.84 -12.78
C GLN A 502 13.00 -23.35 -12.40
N ASP A 503 13.21 -23.82 -11.16
CA ASP A 503 14.49 -24.36 -10.69
C ASP A 503 14.84 -25.71 -11.37
N ARG A 504 13.84 -26.45 -11.86
CA ARG A 504 14.02 -27.62 -12.72
C ARG A 504 14.43 -27.26 -14.16
N GLY A 505 14.47 -25.97 -14.49
CA GLY A 505 14.91 -25.46 -15.81
C GLY A 505 13.79 -25.17 -16.79
N HIS A 506 12.51 -25.23 -16.36
CA HIS A 506 11.38 -24.93 -17.21
C HIS A 506 11.15 -23.42 -17.35
N GLN A 507 10.65 -22.99 -18.51
CA GLN A 507 10.12 -21.66 -18.74
C GLN A 507 8.72 -21.58 -18.15
N VAL A 508 8.56 -20.81 -17.08
CA VAL A 508 7.30 -20.74 -16.31
C VAL A 508 6.87 -19.31 -16.13
N ALA A 509 5.59 -19.03 -16.40
CA ALA A 509 4.95 -17.74 -16.09
C ALA A 509 3.59 -17.96 -15.42
N LEU A 510 3.11 -16.93 -14.73
CA LEU A 510 1.77 -16.85 -14.17
C LEU A 510 0.97 -15.74 -14.87
N VAL A 511 -0.30 -16.02 -15.18
CA VAL A 511 -1.28 -15.03 -15.62
C VAL A 511 -2.51 -15.13 -14.74
N THR A 512 -2.97 -14.01 -14.14
CA THR A 512 -4.15 -14.01 -13.28
C THR A 512 -4.82 -12.65 -13.20
N ASP A 513 -6.13 -12.62 -13.07
CA ASP A 513 -6.90 -11.44 -12.68
C ASP A 513 -6.85 -11.16 -11.17
N GLY A 514 -6.25 -12.07 -10.39
CA GLY A 514 -5.97 -11.93 -8.98
C GLY A 514 -4.69 -11.15 -8.68
N ARG A 515 -4.27 -11.18 -7.42
CA ARG A 515 -3.04 -10.54 -6.91
C ARG A 515 -2.10 -11.55 -6.24
N MET A 516 -0.83 -11.18 -6.20
CA MET A 516 0.20 -11.94 -5.51
C MET A 516 0.65 -11.21 -4.24
N SER A 517 1.31 -11.93 -3.35
CA SER A 517 2.04 -11.32 -2.24
C SER A 517 3.08 -10.32 -2.73
N GLY A 518 3.25 -9.22 -2.01
CA GLY A 518 4.35 -8.27 -2.24
C GLY A 518 5.74 -8.90 -2.13
N ALA A 519 5.85 -10.07 -1.48
CA ALA A 519 7.08 -10.87 -1.40
C ALA A 519 7.27 -11.82 -2.60
N SER A 520 6.31 -11.93 -3.51
CA SER A 520 6.43 -12.72 -4.74
C SER A 520 7.20 -11.93 -5.80
N GLY A 521 8.01 -12.61 -6.62
CA GLY A 521 8.76 -11.92 -7.65
C GLY A 521 9.75 -12.77 -8.42
N LYS A 522 10.05 -14.01 -8.01
CA LYS A 522 10.96 -14.90 -8.73
C LYS A 522 10.43 -15.31 -10.11
N ILE A 523 9.11 -15.49 -10.22
CA ILE A 523 8.43 -15.96 -11.43
C ILE A 523 7.81 -14.75 -12.14
N PRO A 524 7.99 -14.62 -13.49
CA PRO A 524 7.29 -13.61 -14.26
C PRO A 524 5.78 -13.83 -14.13
N SER A 525 5.08 -12.81 -13.63
CA SER A 525 3.68 -12.92 -13.28
C SER A 525 2.92 -11.69 -13.78
N ALA A 526 2.09 -11.89 -14.80
CA ALA A 526 1.09 -10.91 -15.24
C ALA A 526 -0.12 -11.01 -14.31
N ILE A 527 -0.22 -10.08 -13.38
CA ILE A 527 -1.27 -10.07 -12.34
C ILE A 527 -2.20 -8.89 -12.48
N GLN A 528 -3.35 -8.96 -11.78
CA GLN A 528 -4.38 -7.92 -11.83
C GLN A 528 -4.91 -7.71 -13.26
N VAL A 529 -4.95 -8.79 -14.08
CA VAL A 529 -5.41 -8.69 -15.46
C VAL A 529 -6.81 -8.08 -15.51
N THR A 530 -6.95 -7.02 -16.27
CA THR A 530 -8.18 -6.26 -16.36
C THR A 530 -8.57 -6.02 -17.84
N PRO A 531 -9.83 -6.19 -18.21
CA PRO A 531 -10.98 -6.63 -17.39
C PRO A 531 -10.79 -8.06 -16.82
N GLU A 532 -11.26 -8.30 -15.58
CA GLU A 532 -11.21 -9.64 -14.98
C GLU A 532 -12.14 -10.63 -15.70
N ALA A 533 -11.89 -11.93 -15.55
CA ALA A 533 -12.65 -12.96 -16.25
C ALA A 533 -14.17 -12.85 -15.99
N SER A 534 -14.58 -12.62 -14.75
CA SER A 534 -15.99 -12.48 -14.36
C SER A 534 -16.66 -11.21 -14.91
N ALA A 535 -15.87 -10.18 -15.24
CA ALA A 535 -16.34 -8.93 -15.86
C ALA A 535 -16.25 -8.93 -17.40
N GLY A 536 -16.19 -10.09 -18.02
CA GLY A 536 -16.13 -10.26 -19.48
C GLY A 536 -14.71 -10.20 -20.05
N GLY A 537 -13.68 -10.22 -19.21
CA GLY A 537 -12.27 -10.28 -19.63
C GLY A 537 -11.96 -11.54 -20.44
N ARG A 538 -11.01 -11.43 -21.37
CA ARG A 538 -10.66 -12.52 -22.30
C ARG A 538 -10.00 -13.73 -21.63
N LEU A 539 -9.55 -13.61 -20.38
CA LEU A 539 -9.11 -14.76 -19.59
C LEU A 539 -10.19 -15.85 -19.49
N ALA A 540 -11.47 -15.45 -19.45
CA ALA A 540 -12.59 -16.39 -19.44
C ALA A 540 -12.68 -17.26 -20.72
N ARG A 541 -12.04 -16.86 -21.81
CA ARG A 541 -12.11 -17.53 -23.12
C ARG A 541 -10.91 -18.42 -23.44
N LEU A 542 -9.88 -18.40 -22.55
CA LEU A 542 -8.71 -19.25 -22.70
C LEU A 542 -9.05 -20.71 -22.45
N ARG A 543 -8.32 -21.59 -23.15
CA ARG A 543 -8.42 -23.05 -23.05
C ARG A 543 -7.04 -23.65 -22.79
N ASP A 544 -7.00 -24.80 -22.14
CA ASP A 544 -5.76 -25.57 -21.98
C ASP A 544 -5.10 -25.81 -23.34
N GLY A 545 -3.80 -25.56 -23.40
CA GLY A 545 -3.00 -25.72 -24.63
C GLY A 545 -2.90 -24.47 -25.51
N ASP A 546 -3.67 -23.39 -25.24
CA ASP A 546 -3.44 -22.11 -25.90
C ASP A 546 -2.01 -21.64 -25.64
N VAL A 547 -1.33 -21.12 -26.65
CA VAL A 547 0.02 -20.57 -26.46
C VAL A 547 -0.09 -19.13 -26.00
N LEU A 548 0.50 -18.80 -24.84
CA LEU A 548 0.53 -17.45 -24.30
C LEU A 548 1.95 -16.90 -24.32
N ARG A 549 2.05 -15.58 -24.53
CA ARG A 549 3.28 -14.80 -24.36
C ARG A 549 3.11 -13.85 -23.18
N VAL A 550 4.03 -13.96 -22.22
CA VAL A 550 4.20 -13.03 -21.09
C VAL A 550 5.59 -12.43 -21.24
N ASP A 551 5.68 -11.17 -21.59
CA ASP A 551 6.96 -10.50 -21.87
C ASP A 551 7.10 -9.22 -21.08
N GLY A 552 7.88 -9.27 -20.00
CA GLY A 552 8.20 -8.13 -19.16
C GLY A 552 9.21 -7.16 -19.78
N GLU A 553 9.98 -7.58 -20.80
CA GLU A 553 10.91 -6.69 -21.52
C GLU A 553 10.15 -5.78 -22.50
N GLN A 554 9.21 -6.37 -23.25
CA GLN A 554 8.42 -5.64 -24.25
C GLN A 554 7.09 -5.09 -23.70
N GLY A 555 6.72 -5.43 -22.47
CA GLY A 555 5.42 -5.03 -21.90
C GLY A 555 4.24 -5.73 -22.58
N THR A 556 4.36 -7.02 -22.95
CA THR A 556 3.36 -7.71 -23.75
C THR A 556 2.67 -8.83 -22.97
N LEU A 557 1.32 -8.92 -23.10
CA LEU A 557 0.49 -10.02 -22.59
C LEU A 557 -0.46 -10.50 -23.68
N GLU A 558 -0.16 -11.63 -24.33
CA GLU A 558 -0.90 -12.10 -25.51
C GLU A 558 -1.23 -13.58 -25.44
N ALA A 559 -2.44 -13.93 -25.93
CA ALA A 559 -2.72 -15.26 -26.43
C ALA A 559 -2.42 -15.31 -27.93
N LEU A 560 -1.58 -16.24 -28.34
CA LEU A 560 -1.22 -16.48 -29.76
C LEU A 560 -2.33 -17.33 -30.43
N VAL A 561 -3.56 -16.88 -30.25
CA VAL A 561 -4.78 -17.42 -30.85
C VAL A 561 -5.33 -16.31 -31.73
N PRO A 562 -5.83 -16.60 -32.95
CA PRO A 562 -6.47 -15.58 -33.76
C PRO A 562 -7.56 -14.83 -32.97
N ASP A 563 -7.58 -13.51 -33.08
CA ASP A 563 -8.48 -12.66 -32.27
C ASP A 563 -9.96 -12.96 -32.51
N ASP A 564 -10.34 -13.26 -33.75
CA ASP A 564 -11.70 -13.66 -34.14
C ASP A 564 -12.09 -15.01 -33.52
N GLU A 565 -11.16 -15.97 -33.50
CA GLU A 565 -11.36 -17.25 -32.83
C GLU A 565 -11.52 -17.06 -31.30
N LEU A 566 -10.60 -16.32 -30.67
CA LEU A 566 -10.66 -16.07 -29.23
C LEU A 566 -11.96 -15.34 -28.85
N ALA A 567 -12.37 -14.36 -29.66
CA ALA A 567 -13.61 -13.61 -29.42
C ALA A 567 -14.89 -14.46 -29.62
N ALA A 568 -14.85 -15.43 -30.51
CA ALA A 568 -15.99 -16.33 -30.78
C ALA A 568 -16.17 -17.44 -29.74
N ARG A 569 -15.15 -17.72 -28.92
CA ARG A 569 -15.24 -18.77 -27.90
C ARG A 569 -16.23 -18.39 -26.80
N GLU A 570 -17.07 -19.35 -26.39
CA GLU A 570 -17.88 -19.18 -25.18
C GLU A 570 -16.99 -18.98 -23.95
N PRO A 571 -17.26 -17.94 -23.12
CA PRO A 571 -16.52 -17.76 -21.88
C PRO A 571 -16.79 -18.94 -20.94
N ALA A 572 -15.77 -19.38 -20.23
CA ALA A 572 -15.94 -20.37 -19.17
C ALA A 572 -16.87 -19.80 -18.09
N ALA A 573 -17.80 -20.63 -17.64
CA ALA A 573 -18.63 -20.27 -16.50
C ALA A 573 -17.73 -19.97 -15.28
N PRO A 574 -18.00 -18.92 -14.49
CA PRO A 574 -17.33 -18.72 -13.23
C PRO A 574 -17.45 -20.00 -12.40
N ALA A 575 -16.36 -20.40 -11.73
CA ALA A 575 -16.43 -21.46 -10.74
C ALA A 575 -17.56 -21.12 -9.75
N ALA A 576 -18.32 -22.13 -9.29
CA ALA A 576 -19.35 -21.91 -8.29
C ALA A 576 -18.73 -21.35 -7.02
N LEU A 577 -18.77 -20.03 -6.88
CA LEU A 577 -18.24 -19.35 -5.71
C LEU A 577 -19.11 -19.72 -4.50
N HIS A 578 -18.48 -20.04 -3.40
CA HIS A 578 -19.16 -20.17 -2.13
C HIS A 578 -19.75 -18.80 -1.76
N GLN A 579 -21.07 -18.67 -1.85
CA GLN A 579 -21.76 -17.40 -1.55
C GLN A 579 -21.90 -17.14 -0.05
N PHE A 580 -21.74 -18.18 0.76
CA PHE A 580 -21.99 -18.16 2.20
C PHE A 580 -20.78 -18.70 2.98
N GLY A 581 -20.70 -18.28 4.23
CA GLY A 581 -19.64 -18.69 5.15
C GLY A 581 -18.46 -17.72 5.17
N THR A 582 -17.79 -17.67 6.32
CA THR A 582 -16.64 -16.81 6.58
C THR A 582 -16.91 -15.32 6.29
N GLY A 583 -18.18 -14.88 6.40
CA GLY A 583 -18.60 -13.49 6.16
C GLY A 583 -18.79 -13.11 4.69
N ARG A 584 -18.72 -14.04 3.74
CA ARG A 584 -18.90 -13.76 2.30
C ARG A 584 -20.23 -13.07 2.00
N GLU A 585 -21.30 -13.48 2.68
CA GLU A 585 -22.63 -12.88 2.55
C GLU A 585 -22.68 -11.41 2.93
N LEU A 586 -21.88 -10.97 3.90
CA LEU A 586 -21.77 -9.57 4.30
C LEU A 586 -21.11 -8.71 3.23
N PHE A 587 -20.23 -9.30 2.43
CA PHE A 587 -19.47 -8.63 1.38
C PHE A 587 -20.06 -8.81 -0.03
N ALA A 588 -21.26 -9.37 -0.15
CA ALA A 588 -21.94 -9.53 -1.44
C ALA A 588 -22.12 -8.18 -2.15
N THR A 589 -22.51 -7.13 -1.41
CA THR A 589 -22.64 -5.76 -1.94
C THR A 589 -21.29 -5.20 -2.38
N PHE A 590 -20.21 -5.51 -1.67
CA PHE A 590 -18.87 -5.07 -2.05
C PHE A 590 -18.45 -5.69 -3.39
N ARG A 591 -18.66 -6.98 -3.61
CA ARG A 591 -18.39 -7.63 -4.90
C ARG A 591 -19.18 -7.03 -6.07
N GLN A 592 -20.41 -6.55 -5.80
CA GLN A 592 -21.22 -5.89 -6.82
C GLN A 592 -20.77 -4.46 -7.12
N ALA A 593 -20.25 -3.74 -6.12
CA ALA A 593 -19.88 -2.33 -6.22
C ALA A 593 -18.41 -2.10 -6.58
N VAL A 594 -17.54 -3.09 -6.35
CA VAL A 594 -16.10 -2.90 -6.51
C VAL A 594 -15.73 -2.60 -7.96
N GLY A 595 -14.89 -1.57 -8.13
CA GLY A 595 -14.34 -1.17 -9.41
C GLY A 595 -13.21 -2.09 -9.90
N ARG A 596 -12.69 -1.77 -11.08
CA ARG A 596 -11.60 -2.51 -11.74
C ARG A 596 -10.29 -2.35 -10.98
N ALA A 597 -9.37 -3.31 -11.18
CA ALA A 597 -8.05 -3.30 -10.55
C ALA A 597 -7.22 -2.05 -10.93
N ASP A 598 -7.24 -1.64 -12.20
CA ASP A 598 -6.54 -0.45 -12.71
C ASP A 598 -7.14 0.88 -12.23
N GLN A 599 -8.31 0.84 -11.59
CA GLN A 599 -8.99 1.97 -10.96
C GLN A 599 -8.94 1.93 -9.43
N GLY A 600 -8.13 1.02 -8.87
CA GLY A 600 -7.91 0.89 -7.44
C GLY A 600 -8.68 -0.24 -6.76
N ALA A 601 -9.50 -1.02 -7.45
CA ALA A 601 -10.32 -2.10 -6.89
C ALA A 601 -11.03 -1.65 -5.60
N SER A 602 -11.76 -0.53 -5.66
CA SER A 602 -12.46 0.07 -4.52
C SER A 602 -13.97 0.03 -4.71
N VAL A 603 -14.70 -0.05 -3.60
CA VAL A 603 -16.17 0.08 -3.60
C VAL A 603 -16.62 1.54 -3.60
N PHE A 604 -15.69 2.47 -3.42
CA PHE A 604 -15.98 3.90 -3.50
C PHE A 604 -15.99 4.36 -4.96
N PRO A 605 -16.89 5.26 -5.33
CA PRO A 605 -16.94 5.78 -6.69
C PRO A 605 -15.67 6.56 -7.02
N THR A 606 -15.21 6.46 -8.27
CA THR A 606 -14.11 7.28 -8.77
C THR A 606 -14.50 8.77 -8.80
N PRO A 607 -13.52 9.70 -8.86
CA PRO A 607 -13.83 11.13 -8.93
C PRO A 607 -14.76 11.48 -10.10
N GLU A 608 -14.60 10.84 -11.26
CA GLU A 608 -15.47 11.06 -12.42
C GLU A 608 -16.90 10.58 -12.15
N GLN A 609 -17.05 9.40 -11.53
CA GLN A 609 -18.37 8.87 -11.17
C GLN A 609 -19.08 9.76 -10.16
N GLN A 610 -18.32 10.33 -9.20
CA GLN A 610 -18.87 11.30 -8.24
C GLN A 610 -19.37 12.56 -8.93
N THR A 611 -18.58 13.15 -9.84
CA THR A 611 -18.95 14.33 -10.61
C THR A 611 -20.17 14.08 -11.49
N GLN A 612 -20.24 12.93 -12.17
CA GLN A 612 -21.38 12.53 -13.00
C GLN A 612 -22.67 12.39 -12.17
N ALA A 613 -22.60 11.72 -11.01
CA ALA A 613 -23.75 11.56 -10.12
C ALA A 613 -24.27 12.92 -9.58
N GLN A 614 -23.36 13.85 -9.26
CA GLN A 614 -23.74 15.19 -8.84
C GLN A 614 -24.38 16.01 -9.97
N GLN A 615 -23.87 15.89 -11.20
CA GLN A 615 -24.45 16.56 -12.35
C GLN A 615 -25.86 16.06 -12.62
N GLN A 616 -26.07 14.74 -12.61
CA GLN A 616 -27.40 14.13 -12.77
C GLN A 616 -28.38 14.63 -11.70
N SER A 617 -27.95 14.67 -10.42
CA SER A 617 -28.81 15.18 -9.34
C SER A 617 -29.17 16.66 -9.51
N ARG A 618 -28.26 17.49 -10.03
CA ARG A 618 -28.55 18.90 -10.33
C ARG A 618 -29.54 19.05 -11.48
N ASP A 619 -29.39 18.25 -12.51
CA ASP A 619 -30.27 18.27 -13.67
C ASP A 619 -31.69 17.80 -13.29
N GLU A 620 -31.81 16.77 -12.42
CA GLU A 620 -33.09 16.29 -11.88
C GLU A 620 -33.80 17.31 -10.98
N ILE A 621 -33.05 18.10 -10.18
CA ILE A 621 -33.62 19.16 -9.32
C ILE A 621 -34.06 20.37 -10.15
N SER A 622 -33.43 20.60 -11.31
CA SER A 622 -33.73 21.72 -12.18
C SER A 622 -34.82 21.43 -13.21
N ALA A 623 -35.21 20.15 -13.39
CA ALA A 623 -36.29 19.69 -14.24
C ALA A 623 -37.61 19.57 -13.47
#